data_ec60c7589afc3016e86efb0154b355ea
#
_entry.id   ec60c7589afc3016e86efb0154b355ea
#
_cell.length_a   1.000
_cell.length_b   1.000
_cell.length_c   1.000
_cell.angle_alpha   90.00
_cell.angle_beta   90.00
_cell.angle_gamma   90.00
#
_symmetry.space_group_name_H-M   'P 1'
#
loop_
_entity.id
_entity.type
_entity.pdbx_description
1 polymer ?
#
loop_
_entity_poly.entity_id
_entity_poly.type
_entity_poly.pdbx_seq_one_letter_code
_entity_poly.pdbx_strand_id
1 'polypeptide(L)'
;MEQLMAREIKTHVDVMDELYTLAYWMTGTEVSADELVRLTYLRADRNTSTTELFKIFRTCYLNRNGAAIAFGFLDPLRQTKEISGRSLRHRFADMKLSVLLSEICGLKHQDISEIIGMPVETLNSRLSWGRRLLVKALLLMPPLERRYQASGGILS
;
A
#
# COMPACT_ATOMS: atom_id res chain seq x y z
N MET A 1 -3.80 -11.00 -32.13
CA MET A 1 -2.41 -11.28 -31.77
C MET A 1 -1.64 -10.04 -31.28
N GLU A 2 -1.93 -8.85 -31.79
CA GLU A 2 -1.25 -7.63 -31.37
C GLU A 2 -1.61 -7.16 -29.94
N GLN A 3 -2.77 -7.52 -29.42
CA GLN A 3 -3.20 -7.13 -28.07
C GLN A 3 -2.49 -7.91 -26.94
N LEU A 4 -1.83 -9.02 -27.24
CA LEU A 4 -1.05 -9.81 -26.27
C LEU A 4 0.37 -9.28 -26.09
N MET A 5 0.86 -8.44 -27.00
CA MET A 5 2.20 -7.83 -26.93
C MET A 5 2.26 -6.49 -26.24
N ALA A 6 1.11 -5.85 -25.98
CA ALA A 6 1.02 -4.59 -25.25
C ALA A 6 0.90 -4.78 -23.72
N ARG A 7 1.34 -5.90 -23.17
CA ARG A 7 1.81 -5.91 -21.78
C ARG A 7 3.11 -5.14 -21.79
N GLU A 8 3.01 -3.85 -21.63
CA GLU A 8 4.16 -3.02 -21.29
C GLU A 8 4.94 -3.76 -20.21
N ILE A 9 6.10 -4.24 -20.57
CA ILE A 9 7.08 -4.73 -19.61
C ILE A 9 7.48 -3.49 -18.84
N LYS A 10 6.75 -3.23 -17.74
CA LYS A 10 7.13 -2.16 -16.82
C LYS A 10 8.56 -2.42 -16.43
N THR A 11 9.42 -1.47 -16.68
CA THR A 11 10.82 -1.58 -16.30
C THR A 11 10.92 -1.61 -14.78
N HIS A 12 11.97 -2.18 -14.23
CA HIS A 12 12.20 -2.17 -12.79
C HIS A 12 12.18 -0.74 -12.19
N VAL A 13 12.48 0.26 -13.00
CA VAL A 13 12.44 1.67 -12.61
C VAL A 13 11.01 2.15 -12.43
N ASP A 14 10.11 1.82 -13.37
CA ASP A 14 8.69 2.21 -13.27
C ASP A 14 8.03 1.58 -12.05
N VAL A 15 8.36 0.33 -11.76
CA VAL A 15 7.86 -0.39 -10.58
C VAL A 15 8.43 0.20 -9.29
N MET A 16 9.64 0.71 -9.31
CA MET A 16 10.27 1.32 -8.13
C MET A 16 9.53 2.59 -7.70
N ASP A 17 9.17 3.45 -8.64
CA ASP A 17 8.39 4.66 -8.35
C ASP A 17 7.00 4.33 -7.80
N GLU A 18 6.34 3.32 -8.37
CA GLU A 18 5.06 2.82 -7.86
C GLU A 18 5.20 2.26 -6.44
N LEU A 19 6.23 1.46 -6.19
CA LEU A 19 6.50 0.90 -4.86
C LEU A 19 6.82 1.98 -3.83
N TYR A 20 7.58 3.00 -4.21
CA TYR A 20 7.87 4.11 -3.32
C TYR A 20 6.60 4.89 -2.95
N THR A 21 5.78 5.23 -3.94
CA THR A 21 4.50 5.91 -3.73
C THR A 21 3.59 5.08 -2.83
N LEU A 22 3.49 3.78 -3.11
CA LEU A 22 2.73 2.84 -2.30
C LEU A 22 3.25 2.78 -0.86
N ALA A 23 4.57 2.68 -0.69
CA ALA A 23 5.23 2.65 0.62
C ALA A 23 4.96 3.93 1.41
N TYR A 24 5.02 5.08 0.76
CA TYR A 24 4.71 6.36 1.40
C TYR A 24 3.26 6.42 1.91
N TRP A 25 2.30 5.99 1.09
CA TRP A 25 0.90 5.93 1.50
C TRP A 25 0.65 4.93 2.63
N MET A 26 1.41 3.82 2.65
CA MET A 26 1.29 2.80 3.69
C MET A 26 1.95 3.19 5.00
N THR A 27 3.06 3.90 4.97
CA THR A 27 3.87 4.21 6.16
C THR A 27 3.70 5.63 6.68
N GLY A 28 3.34 6.56 5.82
CA GLY A 28 3.12 7.97 6.16
C GLY A 28 4.37 8.85 6.26
N THR A 29 5.58 8.28 6.12
CA THR A 29 6.84 9.04 6.15
C THR A 29 7.81 8.60 5.07
N GLU A 30 8.61 9.54 4.56
CA GLU A 30 9.64 9.25 3.56
C GLU A 30 10.67 8.23 4.06
N VAL A 31 11.12 8.38 5.29
CA VAL A 31 12.12 7.48 5.90
C VAL A 31 11.62 6.04 5.97
N SER A 32 10.40 5.86 6.42
CA SER A 32 9.78 4.52 6.49
C SER A 32 9.47 3.96 5.11
N ALA A 33 9.11 4.80 4.16
CA ALA A 33 8.89 4.41 2.77
C ALA A 33 10.19 3.92 2.12
N ASP A 34 11.27 4.68 2.23
CA ASP A 34 12.60 4.30 1.75
C ASP A 34 13.05 2.96 2.32
N GLU A 35 12.90 2.79 3.61
CA GLU A 35 13.30 1.54 4.26
C GLU A 35 12.45 0.35 3.80
N LEU A 36 11.16 0.52 3.63
CA LEU A 36 10.27 -0.53 3.14
C LEU A 36 10.60 -0.93 1.71
N VAL A 37 10.83 0.03 0.83
CA VAL A 37 11.25 -0.23 -0.56
C VAL A 37 12.60 -0.93 -0.58
N ARG A 38 13.57 -0.45 0.20
CA ARG A 38 14.89 -1.08 0.32
C ARG A 38 14.80 -2.54 0.77
N LEU A 39 14.02 -2.83 1.81
CA LEU A 39 13.81 -4.18 2.30
C LEU A 39 13.15 -5.09 1.26
N THR A 40 12.21 -4.55 0.50
CA THR A 40 11.54 -5.27 -0.58
C THR A 40 12.56 -5.70 -1.64
N TYR A 41 13.40 -4.78 -2.12
CA TYR A 41 14.41 -5.08 -3.12
C TYR A 41 15.54 -5.99 -2.61
N LEU A 42 15.88 -5.92 -1.32
CA LEU A 42 16.86 -6.83 -0.73
C LEU A 42 16.40 -8.29 -0.71
N ARG A 43 15.10 -8.54 -0.69
CA ARG A 43 14.50 -9.88 -0.71
C ARG A 43 14.13 -10.34 -2.11
N ALA A 44 14.07 -9.43 -3.06
CA ALA A 44 13.82 -9.74 -4.46
C ALA A 44 15.11 -10.16 -5.16
N ASP A 45 14.99 -10.97 -6.20
CA ASP A 45 16.09 -11.27 -7.10
C ASP A 45 15.82 -10.68 -8.50
N ARG A 46 16.77 -10.85 -9.42
CA ARG A 46 16.68 -10.27 -10.77
C ARG A 46 15.52 -10.84 -11.60
N ASN A 47 15.07 -12.04 -11.26
CA ASN A 47 14.00 -12.74 -11.96
C ASN A 47 12.63 -12.61 -11.27
N THR A 48 12.56 -11.82 -10.20
CA THR A 48 11.32 -11.59 -9.47
C THR A 48 10.31 -10.88 -10.37
N SER A 49 9.14 -11.48 -10.56
CA SER A 49 8.05 -10.84 -11.32
C SER A 49 7.48 -9.66 -10.56
N THR A 50 6.77 -8.78 -11.24
CA THR A 50 6.10 -7.63 -10.61
C THR A 50 5.11 -8.09 -9.53
N THR A 51 4.33 -9.13 -9.79
CA THR A 51 3.39 -9.69 -8.81
C THR A 51 4.11 -10.22 -7.57
N GLU A 52 5.21 -10.95 -7.75
CA GLU A 52 6.03 -11.44 -6.65
C GLU A 52 6.67 -10.29 -5.85
N LEU A 53 7.08 -9.24 -6.53
CA LEU A 53 7.64 -8.06 -5.88
C LEU A 53 6.62 -7.39 -4.94
N PHE A 54 5.36 -7.27 -5.37
CA PHE A 54 4.29 -6.76 -4.50
C PHE A 54 3.96 -7.71 -3.34
N LYS A 55 4.06 -9.02 -3.53
CA LYS A 55 3.91 -10.00 -2.44
C LYS A 55 5.03 -9.84 -1.40
N ILE A 56 6.26 -9.67 -1.85
CA ILE A 56 7.43 -9.40 -0.98
C ILE A 56 7.22 -8.07 -0.22
N PHE A 57 6.78 -7.04 -0.91
CA PHE A 57 6.44 -5.74 -0.31
C PHE A 57 5.42 -5.89 0.83
N ARG A 58 4.31 -6.58 0.57
CA ARG A 58 3.29 -6.86 1.58
C ARG A 58 3.87 -7.59 2.78
N THR A 59 4.67 -8.62 2.54
CA THR A 59 5.33 -9.40 3.61
C THR A 59 6.27 -8.53 4.45
N CYS A 60 7.07 -7.69 3.80
CA CYS A 60 7.96 -6.74 4.48
C CYS A 60 7.17 -5.75 5.33
N TYR A 61 6.08 -5.22 4.81
CA TYR A 61 5.22 -4.29 5.55
C TYR A 61 4.61 -4.95 6.80
N LEU A 62 4.04 -6.15 6.65
CA LEU A 62 3.39 -6.85 7.76
C LEU A 62 4.37 -7.30 8.84
N ASN A 63 5.57 -7.73 8.45
CA ASN A 63 6.59 -8.23 9.38
C ASN A 63 7.32 -7.12 10.14
N ARG A 64 7.27 -5.91 9.65
CA ARG A 64 8.05 -4.79 10.18
C ARG A 64 7.48 -4.15 11.43
N ASN A 65 6.41 -4.66 12.02
CA ASN A 65 5.62 -3.92 13.01
C ASN A 65 5.21 -2.51 12.55
N GLY A 66 5.40 -2.23 11.28
CA GLY A 66 4.96 -1.00 10.65
C GLY A 66 3.48 -0.74 10.84
N ALA A 67 2.71 -1.81 11.06
CA ALA A 67 1.35 -1.73 11.56
C ALA A 67 1.25 -0.85 12.81
N ALA A 68 2.22 -0.89 13.72
CA ALA A 68 2.22 -0.05 14.93
C ALA A 68 2.40 1.44 14.61
N ILE A 69 3.19 1.77 13.58
CA ILE A 69 3.44 3.16 13.17
C ILE A 69 2.27 3.71 12.35
N ALA A 70 1.74 2.92 11.41
CA ALA A 70 0.59 3.29 10.58
C ALA A 70 -0.70 3.47 11.38
N PHE A 71 -0.80 2.84 12.54
CA PHE A 71 -1.95 2.84 13.42
C PHE A 71 -1.69 3.56 14.76
N GLY A 72 -0.73 4.47 14.81
CA GLY A 72 -0.48 5.28 16.00
C GLY A 72 -1.73 6.02 16.53
N PHE A 73 -2.69 6.30 15.67
CA PHE A 73 -3.99 6.86 16.02
C PHE A 73 -5.03 5.82 16.48
N LEU A 74 -4.74 4.53 16.36
CA LEU A 74 -5.59 3.42 16.80
C LEU A 74 -5.08 2.78 18.11
N ASP A 75 -4.35 3.56 18.92
CA ASP A 75 -3.79 3.12 20.21
C ASP A 75 -4.78 2.42 21.16
N PRO A 76 -6.10 2.73 21.17
CA PRO A 76 -7.05 1.97 21.98
C PRO A 76 -7.13 0.49 21.64
N LEU A 77 -6.77 0.10 20.40
CA LEU A 77 -6.77 -1.29 19.96
C LEU A 77 -5.51 -2.05 20.37
N ARG A 78 -4.47 -1.35 20.84
CA ARG A 78 -3.24 -1.97 21.36
C ARG A 78 -3.46 -2.76 22.66
N GLN A 79 -4.51 -2.45 23.41
CA GLN A 79 -4.81 -3.08 24.69
C GLN A 79 -5.70 -4.32 24.58
N THR A 80 -6.29 -4.57 23.43
CA THR A 80 -7.05 -5.80 23.19
C THR A 80 -6.10 -6.92 22.78
N LYS A 81 -6.23 -8.02 23.48
CA LYS A 81 -5.48 -9.30 23.35
C LYS A 81 -4.74 -9.46 22.01
N GLU A 82 -3.43 -9.61 22.07
CA GLU A 82 -2.46 -9.62 20.97
C GLU A 82 -2.88 -10.37 19.70
N ILE A 83 -3.65 -11.44 19.82
CA ILE A 83 -4.06 -12.29 18.68
C ILE A 83 -5.16 -11.63 17.86
N SER A 84 -6.16 -11.04 18.48
CA SER A 84 -7.27 -10.36 17.81
C SER A 84 -6.83 -9.04 17.19
N GLY A 85 -5.96 -8.31 17.87
CA GLY A 85 -5.42 -7.03 17.37
C GLY A 85 -4.54 -7.21 16.13
N ARG A 86 -3.71 -8.25 16.10
CA ARG A 86 -2.84 -8.55 14.96
C ARG A 86 -3.65 -8.92 13.72
N SER A 87 -4.66 -9.78 13.87
CA SER A 87 -5.52 -10.18 12.76
C SER A 87 -6.32 -8.99 12.19
N LEU A 88 -6.86 -8.14 13.04
CA LEU A 88 -7.59 -6.94 12.63
C LEU A 88 -6.69 -5.93 11.92
N ARG A 89 -5.47 -5.72 12.42
CA ARG A 89 -4.46 -4.87 11.79
C ARG A 89 -4.06 -5.37 10.41
N HIS A 90 -3.85 -6.68 10.26
CA HIS A 90 -3.54 -7.30 8.98
C HIS A 90 -4.69 -7.11 7.98
N ARG A 91 -5.93 -7.30 8.41
CA ARG A 91 -7.10 -7.09 7.55
C ARG A 91 -7.24 -5.64 7.10
N PHE A 92 -7.00 -4.70 7.99
CA PHE A 92 -7.05 -3.27 7.66
C PHE A 92 -5.90 -2.89 6.73
N ALA A 93 -4.69 -3.37 6.99
CA ALA A 93 -3.53 -3.16 6.13
C ALA A 93 -3.77 -3.73 4.73
N ASP A 94 -4.30 -4.94 4.64
CA ASP A 94 -4.63 -5.58 3.37
C ASP A 94 -5.75 -4.84 2.61
N MET A 95 -6.74 -4.32 3.30
CA MET A 95 -7.78 -3.49 2.70
C MET A 95 -7.19 -2.20 2.12
N LYS A 96 -6.39 -1.50 2.90
CA LYS A 96 -5.71 -0.28 2.46
C LYS A 96 -4.78 -0.57 1.29
N LEU A 97 -3.98 -1.61 1.38
CA LEU A 97 -3.07 -2.03 0.32
C LEU A 97 -3.83 -2.38 -0.97
N SER A 98 -4.94 -3.09 -0.86
CA SER A 98 -5.77 -3.46 -2.01
C SER A 98 -6.29 -2.24 -2.76
N VAL A 99 -6.79 -1.24 -2.03
CA VAL A 99 -7.27 0.01 -2.63
C VAL A 99 -6.12 0.76 -3.31
N LEU A 100 -4.96 0.86 -2.64
CA LEU A 100 -3.80 1.55 -3.20
C LEU A 100 -3.24 0.84 -4.44
N LEU A 101 -3.19 -0.48 -4.44
CA LEU A 101 -2.79 -1.26 -5.61
C LEU A 101 -3.73 -1.02 -6.80
N SER A 102 -5.02 -0.89 -6.55
CA SER A 102 -6.01 -0.58 -7.58
C SER A 102 -5.89 0.85 -8.09
N GLU A 103 -5.80 1.83 -7.20
CA GLU A 103 -5.89 3.26 -7.55
C GLU A 103 -4.55 3.86 -7.99
N ILE A 104 -3.44 3.46 -7.37
CA ILE A 104 -2.10 4.01 -7.68
C ILE A 104 -1.41 3.17 -8.76
N CYS A 105 -1.40 1.85 -8.59
CA CYS A 105 -0.68 0.95 -9.48
C CYS A 105 -1.53 0.49 -10.66
N GLY A 106 -2.83 0.73 -10.64
CA GLY A 106 -3.76 0.35 -11.70
C GLY A 106 -3.83 -1.17 -11.95
N LEU A 107 -3.56 -1.97 -10.91
CA LEU A 107 -3.58 -3.42 -11.03
C LEU A 107 -5.01 -3.95 -11.20
N LYS A 108 -5.13 -5.04 -11.96
CA LYS A 108 -6.39 -5.77 -12.10
C LYS A 108 -6.75 -6.44 -10.79
N HIS A 109 -8.04 -6.58 -10.52
CA HIS A 109 -8.54 -7.25 -9.30
C HIS A 109 -8.00 -8.68 -9.16
N GLN A 110 -7.78 -9.38 -10.26
CA GLN A 110 -7.21 -10.72 -10.25
C GLN A 110 -5.76 -10.73 -9.72
N ASP A 111 -4.94 -9.78 -10.14
CA ASP A 111 -3.56 -9.64 -9.67
C ASP A 111 -3.53 -9.24 -8.18
N ILE A 112 -4.40 -8.32 -7.77
CA ILE A 112 -4.53 -7.92 -6.37
C ILE A 112 -5.00 -9.10 -5.51
N SER A 113 -5.96 -9.88 -5.99
CA SER A 113 -6.42 -11.11 -5.34
C SER A 113 -5.27 -12.08 -5.07
N GLU A 114 -4.38 -12.24 -6.03
CA GLU A 114 -3.19 -13.09 -5.89
C GLU A 114 -2.19 -12.50 -4.87
N ILE A 115 -1.93 -11.20 -4.93
CA ILE A 115 -1.00 -10.52 -4.01
C ILE A 115 -1.49 -10.60 -2.56
N ILE A 116 -2.76 -10.34 -2.33
CA ILE A 116 -3.36 -10.31 -0.99
C ILE A 116 -3.72 -11.72 -0.50
N GLY A 117 -3.93 -12.67 -1.40
CA GLY A 117 -4.31 -14.04 -1.06
C GLY A 117 -5.77 -14.18 -0.66
N MET A 118 -6.69 -13.47 -1.32
CA MET A 118 -8.13 -13.59 -1.08
C MET A 118 -8.91 -13.76 -2.38
N PRO A 119 -10.11 -14.40 -2.34
CA PRO A 119 -10.95 -14.54 -3.53
C PRO A 119 -11.38 -13.20 -4.14
N VAL A 120 -11.50 -13.14 -5.47
CA VAL A 120 -11.86 -11.91 -6.19
C VAL A 120 -13.20 -11.33 -5.75
N GLU A 121 -14.18 -12.17 -5.47
CA GLU A 121 -15.51 -11.74 -4.97
C GLU A 121 -15.40 -11.02 -3.62
N THR A 122 -14.62 -11.57 -2.72
CA THR A 122 -14.31 -10.95 -1.42
C THR A 122 -13.55 -9.64 -1.59
N LEU A 123 -12.58 -9.63 -2.50
CA LEU A 123 -11.81 -8.43 -2.83
C LEU A 123 -12.72 -7.31 -3.34
N ASN A 124 -13.62 -7.59 -4.27
CA ASN A 124 -14.54 -6.60 -4.83
C ASN A 124 -15.40 -5.93 -3.76
N SER A 125 -15.94 -6.71 -2.85
CA SER A 125 -16.72 -6.19 -1.71
C SER A 125 -15.86 -5.29 -0.80
N ARG A 126 -14.65 -5.71 -0.51
CA ARG A 126 -13.72 -4.96 0.34
C ARG A 126 -13.21 -3.69 -0.34
N LEU A 127 -12.97 -3.71 -1.64
CA LEU A 127 -12.56 -2.51 -2.38
C LEU A 127 -13.62 -1.42 -2.35
N SER A 128 -14.89 -1.78 -2.55
CA SER A 128 -15.99 -0.83 -2.47
C SER A 128 -16.07 -0.18 -1.09
N TRP A 129 -15.96 -0.97 -0.04
CA TRP A 129 -15.99 -0.49 1.33
C TRP A 129 -14.74 0.32 1.70
N GLY A 130 -13.58 -0.19 1.32
CA GLY A 130 -12.29 0.46 1.56
C GLY A 130 -12.18 1.83 0.88
N ARG A 131 -12.67 1.97 -0.34
CA ARG A 131 -12.73 3.26 -1.03
C ARG A 131 -13.56 4.28 -0.28
N ARG A 132 -14.71 3.89 0.25
CA ARG A 132 -15.57 4.78 1.06
C ARG A 132 -14.87 5.24 2.34
N LEU A 133 -14.16 4.34 3.02
CA LEU A 133 -13.41 4.68 4.23
C LEU A 133 -12.22 5.60 3.93
N LEU A 134 -11.47 5.34 2.87
CA LEU A 134 -10.32 6.16 2.48
C LEU A 134 -10.75 7.54 2.01
N VAL A 135 -11.85 7.66 1.29
CA VAL A 135 -12.40 8.96 0.90
C VAL A 135 -12.77 9.77 2.15
N LYS A 136 -13.41 9.16 3.13
CA LYS A 136 -13.71 9.82 4.42
C LYS A 136 -12.43 10.23 5.17
N ALA A 137 -11.44 9.36 5.22
CA ALA A 137 -10.15 9.66 5.86
C ALA A 137 -9.41 10.79 5.14
N LEU A 138 -9.42 10.81 3.81
CA LEU A 138 -8.83 11.88 3.00
C LEU A 138 -9.55 13.21 3.17
N LEU A 139 -10.89 13.19 3.36
CA LEU A 139 -11.67 14.39 3.65
C LEU A 139 -11.40 14.95 5.05
N LEU A 140 -11.02 14.09 5.99
CA LEU A 140 -10.67 14.46 7.36
C LEU A 140 -9.21 14.88 7.52
N MET A 141 -8.34 14.47 6.59
CA MET A 141 -6.94 14.92 6.56
C MET A 141 -6.81 16.19 5.71
N PRO A 142 -6.04 17.19 6.17
CA PRO A 142 -5.71 18.31 5.30
C PRO A 142 -5.02 17.75 4.05
N PRO A 143 -5.44 18.17 2.84
CA PRO A 143 -4.82 17.71 1.61
C PRO A 143 -3.32 17.98 1.67
N LEU A 144 -2.51 17.03 1.20
CA LEU A 144 -1.05 17.20 1.08
C LEU A 144 -0.71 18.49 0.32
N GLU A 145 -1.54 18.88 -0.63
CA GLU A 145 -1.43 20.13 -1.35
C GLU A 145 -1.52 21.39 -0.45
N ARG A 146 -2.31 21.34 0.61
CA ARG A 146 -2.36 22.47 1.58
C ARG A 146 -1.09 22.58 2.41
N ARG A 147 -0.40 21.48 2.69
CA ARG A 147 0.92 21.53 3.34
C ARG A 147 1.98 22.11 2.41
N TYR A 148 1.89 21.80 1.13
CA TYR A 148 2.78 22.36 0.12
C TYR A 148 2.53 23.85 -0.12
N GLN A 149 1.27 24.30 -0.14
CA GLN A 149 0.92 25.70 -0.28
C GLN A 149 1.23 26.52 0.97
N ALA A 150 1.11 25.93 2.16
CA ALA A 150 1.50 26.59 3.41
C ALA A 150 3.02 26.77 3.53
N SER A 151 3.82 25.85 3.01
CA SER A 151 5.27 26.00 2.94
C SER A 151 5.74 26.90 1.78
N GLY A 152 5.00 26.95 0.69
CA GLY A 152 5.25 27.88 -0.43
C GLY A 152 4.89 29.32 -0.13
N GLY A 153 3.94 29.59 0.79
CA GLY A 153 3.55 30.92 1.22
C GLY A 153 4.56 31.61 2.13
N ILE A 154 5.53 30.89 2.67
CA ILE A 154 6.59 31.44 3.53
C ILE A 154 7.77 32.00 2.72
N LEU A 155 7.88 31.64 1.43
CA LEU A 155 8.98 32.04 0.53
C LEU A 155 8.61 33.18 -0.43
N SER A 156 7.41 33.70 -0.33
CA SER A 156 7.00 34.94 -0.98
C SER A 156 6.98 36.08 0.05
#